data_73935f25c0ca12bb658d46d40a0c9243
#
_entry.id   73935f25c0ca12bb658d46d40a0c9243
#
_cell.length_a   1.000
_cell.length_b   1.000
_cell.length_c   1.000
_cell.angle_alpha   90.00
_cell.angle_beta   90.00
_cell.angle_gamma   90.00
#
_symmetry.space_group_name_H-M   'P 1'
#
loop_
_entity.id
_entity.type
_entity.pdbx_description
1 polymer ?
#
loop_
_entity_poly.entity_id
_entity_poly.type
_entity_poly.pdbx_seq_one_letter_code
_entity_poly.pdbx_strand_id
1 'polypeptide(L)'
;MRNLIFIMFFSSISGQVIEWQEKSEPVTALQIFCDMDGIPIFVDGIQVGASPIKEAIQVSPGWHQVSYFPPNMKIDTGSMNQNRKMRDLIQIARQDVLVDEGETVRVVLSYRSLEGEAIEYEQRLSSSRWVGLAMIVVLFSLMSWAM
;
A
#
# COMPACT_ATOMS: atom_id res chain seq x y z
N MET A 1 -67.15 -48.94 40.12
CA MET A 1 -65.68 -48.83 39.86
C MET A 1 -65.50 -48.13 38.58
N ARG A 2 -65.14 -46.87 38.60
CA ARG A 2 -64.98 -46.05 37.38
C ARG A 2 -63.55 -45.49 37.35
N ASN A 3 -62.68 -46.11 36.51
CA ASN A 3 -61.32 -45.69 36.34
C ASN A 3 -61.25 -44.43 35.47
N LEU A 4 -60.82 -43.34 36.09
CA LEU A 4 -60.57 -42.06 35.45
C LEU A 4 -59.13 -42.12 35.00
N ILE A 5 -58.89 -42.22 33.67
CA ILE A 5 -57.56 -42.15 33.06
C ILE A 5 -57.27 -40.69 32.82
N PHE A 6 -56.30 -40.15 33.58
CA PHE A 6 -55.80 -38.79 33.43
C PHE A 6 -54.67 -38.80 32.40
N ILE A 7 -54.96 -38.36 31.18
CA ILE A 7 -53.95 -38.20 30.15
C ILE A 7 -53.29 -36.83 30.33
N MET A 8 -52.07 -36.84 30.84
CA MET A 8 -51.22 -35.64 30.89
C MET A 8 -50.64 -35.39 29.48
N PHE A 9 -51.13 -34.34 28.82
CA PHE A 9 -50.49 -33.79 27.63
C PHE A 9 -49.26 -32.98 28.06
N PHE A 10 -48.08 -33.56 27.82
CA PHE A 10 -46.81 -32.81 27.87
C PHE A 10 -46.67 -32.03 26.56
N SER A 11 -46.96 -30.71 26.61
CA SER A 11 -46.63 -29.78 25.54
C SER A 11 -45.13 -29.53 25.55
N SER A 12 -44.40 -30.16 24.63
CA SER A 12 -43.01 -29.79 24.37
C SER A 12 -42.97 -28.43 23.72
N ILE A 13 -42.66 -27.40 24.48
CA ILE A 13 -42.33 -26.07 23.99
C ILE A 13 -40.93 -26.18 23.44
N SER A 14 -40.80 -26.42 22.12
CA SER A 14 -39.54 -26.24 21.38
C SER A 14 -39.25 -24.76 21.35
N GLY A 15 -38.40 -24.27 22.24
CA GLY A 15 -37.85 -22.94 22.18
C GLY A 15 -36.98 -22.86 20.92
N GLN A 16 -37.47 -22.21 19.89
CA GLN A 16 -36.63 -21.78 18.78
C GLN A 16 -35.70 -20.72 19.32
N VAL A 17 -34.43 -21.09 19.49
CA VAL A 17 -33.34 -20.13 19.68
C VAL A 17 -33.20 -19.40 18.33
N ILE A 18 -33.76 -18.18 18.28
CA ILE A 18 -33.49 -17.28 17.15
C ILE A 18 -32.04 -16.84 17.34
N GLU A 19 -31.15 -17.55 16.67
CA GLU A 19 -29.77 -17.15 16.54
C GLU A 19 -29.77 -15.88 15.69
N TRP A 20 -29.66 -14.74 16.35
CA TRP A 20 -29.44 -13.46 15.68
C TRP A 20 -28.07 -13.58 15.01
N GLN A 21 -28.04 -14.03 13.75
CA GLN A 21 -26.88 -13.77 12.91
C GLN A 21 -26.77 -12.25 12.81
N GLU A 22 -25.86 -11.73 13.59
CA GLU A 22 -25.41 -10.37 13.44
C GLU A 22 -24.88 -10.25 12.00
N LYS A 23 -25.77 -9.79 11.12
CA LYS A 23 -25.41 -9.50 9.74
C LYS A 23 -24.40 -8.37 9.86
N SER A 24 -23.12 -8.74 9.87
CA SER A 24 -22.04 -7.78 9.82
C SER A 24 -22.31 -6.89 8.61
N GLU A 25 -22.63 -5.63 8.87
CA GLU A 25 -22.78 -4.67 7.80
C GLU A 25 -21.47 -4.70 6.98
N PRO A 26 -21.57 -4.70 5.66
CA PRO A 26 -20.39 -4.72 4.81
C PRO A 26 -19.54 -3.49 5.15
N VAL A 27 -18.35 -3.74 5.67
CA VAL A 27 -17.43 -2.68 6.10
C VAL A 27 -16.59 -2.25 4.90
N THR A 28 -16.66 -0.97 4.57
CA THR A 28 -15.79 -0.36 3.57
C THR A 28 -14.40 -0.19 4.17
N ALA A 29 -13.41 -0.94 3.66
CA ALA A 29 -12.10 -0.98 4.27
C ALA A 29 -10.96 -1.25 3.28
N LEU A 30 -9.74 -0.89 3.67
CA LEU A 30 -8.49 -1.22 2.99
C LEU A 30 -7.72 -2.26 3.80
N GLN A 31 -7.36 -3.36 3.16
CA GLN A 31 -6.44 -4.34 3.72
C GLN A 31 -5.07 -4.18 3.06
N ILE A 32 -4.09 -3.67 3.81
CA ILE A 32 -2.79 -3.28 3.26
C ILE A 32 -1.74 -4.33 3.60
N PHE A 33 -1.04 -4.81 2.57
CA PHE A 33 0.08 -5.74 2.67
C PHE A 33 1.35 -5.06 2.19
N CYS A 34 2.43 -5.24 2.92
CA CYS A 34 3.76 -4.77 2.55
C CYS A 34 4.76 -5.92 2.63
N ASP A 35 5.73 -5.93 1.73
CA ASP A 35 6.80 -6.94 1.64
C ASP A 35 7.95 -6.70 2.64
N MET A 36 7.95 -5.59 3.36
CA MET A 36 8.92 -5.27 4.41
C MET A 36 8.23 -4.85 5.71
N ASP A 37 8.83 -5.21 6.83
CA ASP A 37 8.35 -4.85 8.17
C ASP A 37 8.87 -3.48 8.62
N GLY A 38 8.10 -2.82 9.48
CA GLY A 38 8.48 -1.55 10.10
C GLY A 38 8.33 -0.32 9.20
N ILE A 39 7.81 -0.48 7.98
CA ILE A 39 7.59 0.64 7.05
C ILE A 39 6.33 1.42 7.45
N PRO A 40 6.42 2.75 7.65
CA PRO A 40 5.24 3.56 7.92
C PRO A 40 4.32 3.61 6.71
N ILE A 41 3.02 3.48 6.95
CA ILE A 41 2.00 3.49 5.90
C ILE A 41 1.05 4.65 6.14
N PHE A 42 0.76 5.37 5.08
CA PHE A 42 -0.12 6.53 5.06
C PHE A 42 -1.31 6.27 4.16
N VAL A 43 -2.49 6.61 4.63
CA VAL A 43 -3.73 6.62 3.83
C VAL A 43 -4.23 8.07 3.83
N ASP A 44 -4.44 8.64 2.65
CA ASP A 44 -4.84 10.04 2.46
C ASP A 44 -3.95 11.04 3.22
N GLY A 45 -2.68 10.68 3.36
CA GLY A 45 -1.70 11.49 4.07
C GLY A 45 -1.69 11.35 5.59
N ILE A 46 -2.55 10.53 6.16
CA ILE A 46 -2.59 10.23 7.59
C ILE A 46 -1.85 8.92 7.84
N GLN A 47 -0.92 8.91 8.79
CA GLN A 47 -0.25 7.68 9.17
C GLN A 47 -1.20 6.74 9.90
N VAL A 48 -1.46 5.58 9.29
CA VAL A 48 -2.37 4.56 9.83
C VAL A 48 -1.66 3.48 10.62
N GLY A 49 -0.34 3.36 10.44
CA GLY A 49 0.47 2.39 11.17
C GLY A 49 1.82 2.14 10.52
N ALA A 50 2.43 1.03 10.91
CA ALA A 50 3.63 0.49 10.27
C ALA A 50 3.38 -0.98 9.89
N SER A 51 4.02 -1.43 8.80
CA SER A 51 3.90 -2.82 8.33
C SER A 51 4.48 -3.82 9.35
N PRO A 52 3.90 -5.02 9.50
CA PRO A 52 2.69 -5.52 8.86
C PRO A 52 1.42 -5.01 9.54
N ILE A 53 0.48 -4.47 8.77
CA ILE A 53 -0.85 -4.09 9.26
C ILE A 53 -1.75 -5.32 9.16
N LYS A 54 -2.19 -5.83 10.32
CA LYS A 54 -3.01 -7.05 10.39
C LYS A 54 -4.49 -6.78 10.23
N GLU A 55 -4.94 -5.61 10.66
CA GLU A 55 -6.34 -5.23 10.65
C GLU A 55 -6.68 -4.42 9.41
N ALA A 56 -7.88 -4.60 8.89
CA ALA A 56 -8.38 -3.78 7.81
C ALA A 56 -8.68 -2.36 8.32
N ILE A 57 -8.26 -1.36 7.55
CA ILE A 57 -8.43 0.04 7.90
C ILE A 57 -9.76 0.52 7.31
N GLN A 58 -10.68 0.92 8.17
CA GLN A 58 -11.97 1.45 7.74
C GLN A 58 -11.77 2.80 7.04
N VAL A 59 -12.37 2.94 5.87
CA VAL A 59 -12.33 4.16 5.06
C VAL A 59 -13.72 4.51 4.54
N SER A 60 -13.91 5.72 4.07
CA SER A 60 -15.14 6.09 3.35
C SER A 60 -15.15 5.49 1.94
N PRO A 61 -16.29 5.31 1.28
CA PRO A 61 -16.31 4.98 -0.13
C PRO A 61 -15.68 6.09 -0.97
N GLY A 62 -14.89 5.71 -1.97
CA GLY A 62 -14.26 6.66 -2.89
C GLY A 62 -12.80 6.36 -3.19
N TRP A 63 -12.10 7.36 -3.73
CA TRP A 63 -10.68 7.27 -4.02
C TRP A 63 -9.85 7.53 -2.77
N HIS A 64 -8.90 6.63 -2.49
CA HIS A 64 -7.95 6.73 -1.41
C HIS A 64 -6.53 6.61 -1.93
N GLN A 65 -5.62 7.40 -1.37
CA GLN A 65 -4.22 7.36 -1.69
C GLN A 65 -3.44 6.63 -0.60
N VAL A 66 -2.83 5.52 -0.94
CA VAL A 66 -1.95 4.75 -0.04
C VAL A 66 -0.50 5.01 -0.40
N SER A 67 0.35 5.32 0.59
CA SER A 67 1.76 5.63 0.35
C SER A 67 2.66 5.27 1.52
N TYR A 68 3.98 5.20 1.25
CA TYR A 68 5.02 5.06 2.27
C TYR A 68 5.53 6.40 2.81
N PHE A 69 5.20 7.49 2.12
CA PHE A 69 5.72 8.82 2.44
C PHE A 69 4.61 9.76 2.89
N PRO A 70 4.89 10.63 3.88
CA PRO A 70 3.94 11.66 4.27
C PRO A 70 3.71 12.66 3.12
N PRO A 71 2.51 13.24 3.00
CA PRO A 71 2.15 14.14 1.90
C PRO A 71 3.01 15.41 1.87
N ASN A 72 3.50 15.85 3.03
CA ASN A 72 4.25 17.09 3.19
C ASN A 72 5.77 16.88 3.29
N MET A 73 6.29 15.78 2.74
CA MET A 73 7.72 15.54 2.74
C MET A 73 8.45 16.65 1.97
N LYS A 74 9.17 17.50 2.70
CA LYS A 74 10.01 18.53 2.07
C LYS A 74 11.23 17.88 1.46
N ILE A 75 11.32 17.94 0.14
CA ILE A 75 12.47 17.48 -0.62
C ILE A 75 13.45 18.64 -0.71
N ASP A 76 14.28 18.80 0.29
CA ASP A 76 15.33 19.82 0.30
C ASP A 76 16.70 19.14 0.39
N THR A 77 17.16 18.63 -0.73
CA THR A 77 18.45 17.93 -0.84
C THR A 77 19.55 18.79 -1.50
N GLY A 78 19.30 20.08 -1.70
CA GLY A 78 20.30 21.01 -2.25
C GLY A 78 20.69 20.79 -3.71
N SER A 79 20.46 19.61 -4.28
CA SER A 79 20.77 19.27 -5.67
C SER A 79 19.49 19.07 -6.50
N MET A 80 19.42 19.75 -7.65
CA MET A 80 18.25 19.69 -8.53
C MET A 80 17.98 18.24 -9.04
N ASN A 81 19.01 17.45 -9.27
CA ASN A 81 18.89 16.06 -9.74
C ASN A 81 18.39 15.12 -8.62
N GLN A 82 18.84 15.32 -7.38
CA GLN A 82 18.38 14.55 -6.23
C GLN A 82 16.91 14.85 -5.92
N ASN A 83 16.51 16.13 -6.05
CA ASN A 83 15.11 16.53 -5.86
C ASN A 83 14.19 15.93 -6.91
N ARG A 84 14.65 15.77 -8.15
CA ARG A 84 13.91 15.10 -9.23
C ARG A 84 13.73 13.60 -8.93
N LYS A 85 14.83 12.91 -8.60
CA LYS A 85 14.82 11.51 -8.22
C LYS A 85 13.85 11.24 -7.05
N MET A 86 13.94 12.04 -6.00
CA MET A 86 13.08 11.89 -4.83
C MET A 86 11.59 12.08 -5.17
N ARG A 87 11.26 13.04 -6.04
CA ARG A 87 9.89 13.22 -6.52
C ARG A 87 9.38 12.01 -7.29
N ASP A 88 10.22 11.46 -8.18
CA ASP A 88 9.87 10.28 -8.96
C ASP A 88 9.63 9.07 -8.05
N LEU A 89 10.49 8.85 -7.05
CA LEU A 89 10.32 7.79 -6.04
C LEU A 89 9.05 7.96 -5.20
N ILE A 90 8.74 9.19 -4.77
CA ILE A 90 7.50 9.48 -4.03
C ILE A 90 6.28 9.20 -4.89
N GLN A 91 6.34 9.51 -6.19
CA GLN A 91 5.23 9.26 -7.11
C GLN A 91 5.00 7.76 -7.33
N ILE A 92 6.06 6.98 -7.49
CA ILE A 92 6.00 5.51 -7.64
C ILE A 92 5.51 4.85 -6.34
N ALA A 93 5.88 5.42 -5.19
CA ALA A 93 5.48 4.92 -3.87
C ALA A 93 4.01 5.20 -3.50
N ARG A 94 3.27 5.90 -4.36
CA ARG A 94 1.85 6.21 -4.19
C ARG A 94 1.01 5.27 -5.03
N GLN A 95 -0.04 4.76 -4.43
CA GLN A 95 -1.05 3.95 -5.11
C GLN A 95 -2.43 4.55 -4.83
N ASP A 96 -3.14 4.93 -5.88
CA ASP A 96 -4.52 5.38 -5.79
C ASP A 96 -5.44 4.16 -5.93
N VAL A 97 -6.36 4.00 -4.99
CA VAL A 97 -7.25 2.85 -4.87
C VAL A 97 -8.68 3.35 -4.75
N LEU A 98 -9.57 2.82 -5.59
CA LEU A 98 -11.00 3.03 -5.46
C LEU A 98 -11.59 1.96 -4.54
N VAL A 99 -12.37 2.38 -3.56
CA VAL A 99 -13.08 1.50 -2.62
C VAL A 99 -14.58 1.76 -2.76
N ASP A 100 -15.32 0.74 -3.14
CA ASP A 100 -16.77 0.83 -3.21
C ASP A 100 -17.42 0.61 -1.83
N GLU A 101 -18.66 1.08 -1.68
CA GLU A 101 -19.39 0.96 -0.42
C GLU A 101 -19.57 -0.52 -0.04
N GLY A 102 -19.17 -0.85 1.19
CA GLY A 102 -19.26 -2.22 1.71
C GLY A 102 -18.21 -3.19 1.16
N GLU A 103 -17.19 -2.71 0.44
CA GLU A 103 -16.11 -3.53 -0.09
C GLU A 103 -14.84 -3.40 0.75
N THR A 104 -14.13 -4.51 0.91
CA THR A 104 -12.77 -4.51 1.45
C THR A 104 -11.78 -4.73 0.32
N VAL A 105 -11.04 -3.68 -0.04
CA VAL A 105 -10.06 -3.74 -1.13
C VAL A 105 -8.69 -4.10 -0.57
N ARG A 106 -8.04 -5.09 -1.23
CA ARG A 106 -6.69 -5.51 -0.89
C ARG A 106 -5.66 -4.69 -1.65
N VAL A 107 -4.80 -3.99 -0.92
CA VAL A 107 -3.68 -3.20 -1.45
C VAL A 107 -2.37 -3.90 -1.15
N VAL A 108 -1.55 -4.15 -2.18
CA VAL A 108 -0.23 -4.75 -2.02
C VAL A 108 0.82 -3.70 -2.36
N LEU A 109 1.60 -3.32 -1.38
CA LEU A 109 2.68 -2.36 -1.53
C LEU A 109 4.02 -3.10 -1.55
N SER A 110 4.81 -2.92 -2.60
CA SER A 110 6.14 -3.52 -2.71
C SER A 110 7.23 -2.47 -2.47
N TYR A 111 7.80 -2.48 -1.28
CA TYR A 111 8.92 -1.60 -0.94
C TYR A 111 10.21 -2.04 -1.64
N ARG A 112 10.39 -3.35 -1.81
CA ARG A 112 11.58 -3.92 -2.47
C ARG A 112 11.68 -3.53 -3.94
N SER A 113 10.56 -3.38 -4.65
CA SER A 113 10.55 -2.89 -6.03
C SER A 113 11.03 -1.43 -6.11
N LEU A 114 10.62 -0.62 -5.15
CA LEU A 114 11.01 0.78 -5.02
C LEU A 114 12.52 0.93 -4.75
N GLU A 115 13.07 0.08 -3.88
CA GLU A 115 14.51 0.02 -3.62
C GLU A 115 15.29 -0.42 -4.87
N GLY A 116 14.81 -1.41 -5.61
CA GLY A 116 15.40 -1.87 -6.88
C GLY A 116 15.46 -0.76 -7.91
N GLU A 117 14.38 -0.02 -8.12
CA GLU A 117 14.34 1.12 -9.05
C GLU A 117 15.28 2.26 -8.61
N ALA A 118 15.40 2.51 -7.31
CA ALA A 118 16.34 3.50 -6.79
C ALA A 118 17.80 3.14 -7.12
N ILE A 119 18.18 1.87 -6.97
CA ILE A 119 19.52 1.36 -7.29
C ILE A 119 19.78 1.42 -8.81
N GLU A 120 18.84 1.00 -9.63
CA GLU A 120 18.97 1.05 -11.09
C GLU A 120 19.15 2.49 -11.61
N TYR A 121 18.42 3.43 -11.02
CA TYR A 121 18.54 4.85 -11.35
C TYR A 121 19.96 5.38 -11.04
N GLU A 122 20.54 4.98 -9.91
CA GLU A 122 21.93 5.35 -9.56
C GLU A 122 22.96 4.77 -10.51
N GLN A 123 22.79 3.52 -10.94
CA GLN A 123 23.67 2.88 -11.90
C GLN A 123 23.61 3.57 -13.26
N ARG A 124 22.44 3.97 -13.73
CA ARG A 124 22.29 4.72 -14.99
C ARG A 124 22.97 6.08 -14.95
N LEU A 125 22.88 6.80 -13.84
CA LEU A 125 23.57 8.09 -13.67
C LEU A 125 25.09 7.94 -13.63
N SER A 126 25.58 6.89 -12.98
CA SER A 126 27.02 6.58 -12.92
C SER A 126 27.58 6.23 -14.31
N SER A 127 26.88 5.38 -15.05
CA SER A 127 27.33 4.99 -16.40
C SER A 127 27.37 6.16 -17.39
N SER A 128 26.41 7.09 -17.30
CA SER A 128 26.37 8.27 -18.19
C SER A 128 27.55 9.22 -17.96
N ARG A 129 28.06 9.32 -16.73
CA ARG A 129 29.27 10.11 -16.42
C ARG A 129 30.54 9.53 -17.10
N TRP A 130 30.68 8.23 -17.06
CA TRP A 130 31.80 7.55 -17.70
C TRP A 130 31.75 7.65 -19.22
N VAL A 131 30.57 7.56 -19.82
CA VAL A 131 30.38 7.76 -21.26
C VAL A 131 30.76 9.19 -21.68
N GLY A 132 30.36 10.20 -20.92
CA GLY A 132 30.72 11.58 -21.15
C GLY A 132 32.25 11.80 -21.11
N LEU A 133 32.92 11.26 -20.09
CA LEU A 133 34.38 11.32 -19.96
C LEU A 133 35.09 10.62 -21.13
N ALA A 134 34.63 9.42 -21.51
CA ALA A 134 35.18 8.68 -22.65
C ALA A 134 35.03 9.46 -23.95
N MET A 135 33.88 10.11 -24.18
CA MET A 135 33.69 10.97 -25.37
C MET A 135 34.67 12.14 -25.41
N ILE A 136 34.92 12.80 -24.27
CA ILE A 136 35.87 13.91 -24.18
C ILE A 136 37.28 13.42 -24.50
N VAL A 137 37.72 12.26 -23.99
CA VAL A 137 39.02 11.69 -24.28
C VAL A 137 39.18 11.36 -25.77
N VAL A 138 38.13 10.78 -26.39
CA VAL A 138 38.12 10.47 -27.81
C VAL A 138 38.23 11.76 -28.65
N LEU A 139 37.48 12.80 -28.30
CA LEU A 139 37.55 14.09 -29.01
C LEU A 139 38.92 14.76 -28.88
N PHE A 140 39.55 14.72 -27.69
CA PHE A 140 40.90 15.21 -27.50
C PHE A 140 41.94 14.42 -28.33
N SER A 141 41.79 13.10 -28.38
CA SER A 141 42.65 12.23 -29.19
C SER A 141 42.56 12.54 -30.68
N LEU A 142 41.33 12.76 -31.18
CA LEU A 142 41.11 13.13 -32.59
C LEU A 142 41.68 14.53 -32.94
N MET A 143 41.53 15.49 -32.01
CA MET A 143 42.14 16.83 -32.21
C MET A 143 43.66 16.77 -32.22
N SER A 144 44.28 15.94 -31.39
CA SER A 144 45.73 15.74 -31.34
C SER A 144 46.29 15.07 -32.59
N TRP A 145 45.45 14.28 -33.30
CA TRP A 145 45.86 13.61 -34.56
C TRP A 145 45.71 14.51 -35.79
N ALA A 146 44.89 15.55 -35.69
CA ALA A 146 44.61 16.50 -36.77
C ALA A 146 45.59 17.70 -36.83
N MET A 147 46.46 17.83 -35.83
CA MET A 147 47.56 18.80 -35.76
C MET A 147 48.88 18.18 -36.14
#